data_49b7a845520572b29c5bc628db3de038
#
_entry.id   49b7a845520572b29c5bc628db3de038
#
_cell.length_a   1.000
_cell.length_b   1.000
_cell.length_c   1.000
_cell.angle_alpha   90.00
_cell.angle_beta   90.00
_cell.angle_gamma   90.00
#
_symmetry.space_group_name_H-M   'P 1'
#
loop_
_entity.id
_entity.type
_entity.pdbx_description
1 polymer ?
#
loop_
_entity_poly.entity_id
_entity_poly.type
_entity_poly.pdbx_seq_one_letter_code
_entity_poly.pdbx_strand_id
1 'polypeptide(L)'
;MFENYLCINGKKTKLTDEQMRQLGITPVESEIAKMSRISKAGEAKNHYKVHDTIVVDDITFEIVGIGHDIDAYTGYRNTITLRQVDHIKKSRINPGSCPDGFAASELDKSLMESPQSWIPESILPYVRNVVKQYVMYNGDIKVMYRKLWLFSESEMFGSAIYAPAEDGKRYAAFARSKDRIVNDEDGSACQVWLRSALVGTSGYFCVVTASGSANFDRADNSHGVALGFCI
;
A
#
# COMPACT_ATOMS: atom_id res chain seq x y z
N MET A 1 -13.96 3.45 20.05
CA MET A 1 -12.97 2.33 20.00
C MET A 1 -12.66 1.94 21.46
N PHE A 2 -12.97 0.73 21.88
CA PHE A 2 -12.64 0.27 23.25
C PHE A 2 -11.17 -0.17 23.21
N GLU A 3 -10.30 0.66 23.73
CA GLU A 3 -8.87 0.33 23.84
C GLU A 3 -8.65 -0.57 25.06
N ASN A 4 -7.88 -1.65 24.87
CA ASN A 4 -7.58 -2.65 25.89
C ASN A 4 -6.52 -2.12 26.89
N TYR A 5 -6.90 -1.15 27.73
CA TYR A 5 -6.01 -0.61 28.75
C TYR A 5 -6.44 -1.02 30.16
N LEU A 6 -5.48 -1.42 30.95
CA LEU A 6 -5.61 -1.52 32.39
C LEU A 6 -5.12 -0.19 33.00
N CYS A 7 -5.95 0.42 33.83
CA CYS A 7 -5.56 1.62 34.55
C CYS A 7 -5.28 1.27 36.03
N ILE A 8 -4.01 1.29 36.45
CA ILE A 8 -3.60 1.06 37.83
C ILE A 8 -2.93 2.34 38.33
N ASN A 9 -3.40 2.88 39.43
CA ASN A 9 -2.88 4.12 40.04
C ASN A 9 -2.72 5.29 39.05
N GLY A 10 -3.69 5.47 38.14
CA GLY A 10 -3.70 6.54 37.15
C GLY A 10 -2.78 6.29 35.93
N LYS A 11 -2.05 5.19 35.89
CA LYS A 11 -1.20 4.82 34.77
C LYS A 11 -1.94 3.86 33.83
N LYS A 12 -2.15 4.27 32.58
CA LYS A 12 -2.73 3.42 31.52
C LYS A 12 -1.65 2.49 30.97
N THR A 13 -1.90 1.19 31.00
CA THR A 13 -1.04 0.18 30.39
C THR A 13 -1.86 -0.62 29.40
N LYS A 14 -1.43 -0.67 28.14
CA LYS A 14 -2.07 -1.48 27.10
C LYS A 14 -1.81 -2.96 27.40
N LEU A 15 -2.88 -3.75 27.45
CA LEU A 15 -2.79 -5.19 27.69
C LEU A 15 -2.61 -5.93 26.36
N THR A 16 -1.77 -6.95 26.37
CA THR A 16 -1.71 -7.94 25.27
C THR A 16 -2.94 -8.87 25.34
N ASP A 17 -3.26 -9.52 24.23
CA ASP A 17 -4.35 -10.50 24.18
C ASP A 17 -4.17 -11.64 25.20
N GLU A 18 -2.93 -12.06 25.44
CA GLU A 18 -2.61 -13.09 26.43
C GLU A 18 -2.88 -12.58 27.85
N GLN A 19 -2.46 -11.37 28.17
CA GLN A 19 -2.76 -10.76 29.48
C GLN A 19 -4.26 -10.59 29.72
N MET A 20 -5.00 -10.23 28.66
CA MET A 20 -6.47 -10.15 28.73
C MET A 20 -7.10 -11.52 29.02
N ARG A 21 -6.67 -12.58 28.32
CA ARG A 21 -7.16 -13.94 28.59
C ARG A 21 -6.87 -14.39 30.00
N GLN A 22 -5.69 -14.12 30.52
CA GLN A 22 -5.32 -14.41 31.92
C GLN A 22 -6.22 -13.70 32.93
N LEU A 23 -6.73 -12.51 32.57
CA LEU A 23 -7.71 -11.76 33.38
C LEU A 23 -9.17 -12.17 33.13
N GLY A 24 -9.42 -13.20 32.32
CA GLY A 24 -10.77 -13.62 31.93
C GLY A 24 -11.48 -12.65 30.99
N ILE A 25 -10.72 -11.75 30.34
CA ILE A 25 -11.24 -10.78 29.37
C ILE A 25 -11.09 -11.37 27.97
N THR A 26 -12.19 -11.49 27.24
CA THR A 26 -12.11 -11.89 25.82
C THR A 26 -11.58 -10.73 25.00
N PRO A 27 -10.41 -10.88 24.30
CA PRO A 27 -9.91 -9.87 23.42
C PRO A 27 -10.92 -9.54 22.31
N VAL A 28 -11.14 -8.28 22.02
CA VAL A 28 -11.94 -7.88 20.86
C VAL A 28 -11.07 -8.00 19.62
N GLU A 29 -11.51 -8.79 18.65
CA GLU A 29 -10.82 -8.94 17.36
C GLU A 29 -10.71 -7.56 16.69
N SER A 30 -9.50 -7.12 16.34
CA SER A 30 -9.33 -5.87 15.62
C SER A 30 -9.92 -5.97 14.21
N GLU A 31 -10.37 -4.85 13.63
CA GLU A 31 -10.97 -4.87 12.30
C GLU A 31 -9.99 -5.44 11.25
N ILE A 32 -8.71 -5.13 11.34
CA ILE A 32 -7.68 -5.66 10.43
C ILE A 32 -7.51 -7.19 10.58
N ALA A 33 -7.58 -7.72 11.81
CA ALA A 33 -7.54 -9.16 12.06
C ALA A 33 -8.75 -9.87 11.46
N LYS A 34 -9.94 -9.29 11.67
CA LYS A 34 -11.20 -9.79 11.10
C LYS A 34 -11.15 -9.76 9.56
N MET A 35 -10.69 -8.66 8.96
CA MET A 35 -10.51 -8.57 7.51
C MET A 35 -9.56 -9.65 6.99
N SER A 36 -8.43 -9.90 7.67
CA SER A 36 -7.47 -10.94 7.30
C SER A 36 -8.10 -12.34 7.37
N ARG A 37 -8.86 -12.64 8.40
CA ARG A 37 -9.56 -13.94 8.54
C ARG A 37 -10.58 -14.15 7.43
N ILE A 38 -11.41 -13.14 7.15
CA ILE A 38 -12.43 -13.16 6.09
C ILE A 38 -11.78 -13.30 4.70
N SER A 39 -10.69 -12.56 4.47
CA SER A 39 -9.91 -12.63 3.24
C SER A 39 -9.36 -14.02 3.01
N LYS A 40 -8.72 -14.64 4.01
CA LYS A 40 -8.18 -16.01 3.94
C LYS A 40 -9.25 -17.05 3.67
N ALA A 41 -10.47 -16.86 4.19
CA ALA A 41 -11.61 -17.73 3.91
C ALA A 41 -12.17 -17.56 2.48
N GLY A 42 -11.72 -16.56 1.72
CA GLY A 42 -12.26 -16.27 0.39
C GLY A 42 -13.61 -15.56 0.38
N GLU A 43 -14.04 -15.08 1.54
CA GLU A 43 -15.38 -14.50 1.76
C GLU A 43 -15.41 -12.96 1.65
N ALA A 44 -14.27 -12.33 1.31
CA ALA A 44 -14.11 -10.88 1.34
C ALA A 44 -15.21 -10.12 0.58
N LYS A 45 -15.65 -10.62 -0.58
CA LYS A 45 -16.71 -10.00 -1.40
C LYS A 45 -18.10 -10.00 -0.75
N ASN A 46 -18.32 -10.88 0.23
CA ASN A 46 -19.58 -10.94 0.97
C ASN A 46 -19.66 -9.91 2.11
N HIS A 47 -18.50 -9.38 2.53
CA HIS A 47 -18.36 -8.52 3.70
C HIS A 47 -17.90 -7.11 3.38
N TYR A 48 -17.14 -6.93 2.31
CA TYR A 48 -16.48 -5.67 1.95
C TYR A 48 -16.71 -5.28 0.51
N LYS A 49 -16.60 -3.98 0.23
CA LYS A 49 -16.70 -3.39 -1.10
C LYS A 49 -15.47 -2.53 -1.39
N VAL A 50 -15.18 -2.35 -2.68
CA VAL A 50 -14.22 -1.34 -3.14
C VAL A 50 -14.72 0.03 -2.69
N HIS A 51 -13.83 0.87 -2.21
CA HIS A 51 -14.02 2.17 -1.56
C HIS A 51 -14.48 2.12 -0.09
N ASP A 52 -14.69 0.94 0.51
CA ASP A 52 -14.80 0.87 1.96
C ASP A 52 -13.47 1.31 2.59
N THR A 53 -13.55 1.99 3.73
CA THR A 53 -12.38 2.50 4.44
C THR A 53 -12.27 1.92 5.84
N ILE A 54 -11.04 1.77 6.32
CA ILE A 54 -10.73 1.49 7.71
C ILE A 54 -9.74 2.52 8.23
N VAL A 55 -9.80 2.79 9.53
CA VAL A 55 -8.84 3.68 10.21
C VAL A 55 -8.06 2.84 11.21
N VAL A 56 -6.75 2.90 11.12
CA VAL A 56 -5.82 2.23 12.04
C VAL A 56 -4.76 3.24 12.45
N ASP A 57 -4.63 3.47 13.76
CA ASP A 57 -3.68 4.43 14.35
C ASP A 57 -3.77 5.82 13.67
N ASP A 58 -5.01 6.33 13.51
CA ASP A 58 -5.38 7.59 12.88
C ASP A 58 -5.09 7.72 11.36
N ILE A 59 -4.58 6.66 10.72
CA ILE A 59 -4.34 6.61 9.28
C ILE A 59 -5.52 5.92 8.59
N THR A 60 -6.05 6.54 7.52
CA THR A 60 -7.13 5.97 6.71
C THR A 60 -6.58 5.10 5.59
N PHE A 61 -7.12 3.91 5.47
CA PHE A 61 -6.87 2.97 4.38
C PHE A 61 -8.16 2.68 3.62
N GLU A 62 -8.08 2.67 2.30
CA GLU A 62 -9.18 2.39 1.39
C GLU A 62 -9.01 1.01 0.75
N ILE A 63 -10.09 0.24 0.63
CA ILE A 63 -10.10 -1.00 -0.15
C ILE A 63 -10.13 -0.63 -1.63
N VAL A 64 -9.04 -0.90 -2.35
CA VAL A 64 -8.91 -0.62 -3.78
C VAL A 64 -9.16 -1.84 -4.66
N GLY A 65 -9.07 -3.05 -4.09
CA GLY A 65 -9.32 -4.30 -4.80
C GLY A 65 -9.66 -5.45 -3.88
N ILE A 66 -10.53 -6.36 -4.35
CA ILE A 66 -10.87 -7.62 -3.68
C ILE A 66 -10.65 -8.75 -4.68
N GLY A 67 -9.72 -9.65 -4.38
CA GLY A 67 -9.33 -10.74 -5.28
C GLY A 67 -8.55 -10.26 -6.51
N HIS A 68 -7.88 -9.10 -6.40
CA HIS A 68 -7.08 -8.53 -7.48
C HIS A 68 -5.67 -9.12 -7.54
N ASP A 69 -5.00 -9.16 -6.41
CA ASP A 69 -3.61 -9.58 -6.28
C ASP A 69 -3.47 -11.08 -6.02
N ILE A 70 -2.32 -11.62 -6.39
CA ILE A 70 -1.96 -13.02 -6.18
C ILE A 70 -1.07 -13.12 -4.93
N ASP A 71 -1.53 -13.86 -3.93
CA ASP A 71 -0.73 -14.23 -2.78
C ASP A 71 0.46 -15.09 -3.24
N ALA A 72 1.67 -14.70 -2.85
CA ALA A 72 2.90 -15.32 -3.33
C ALA A 72 3.14 -16.74 -2.77
N TYR A 73 2.51 -17.10 -1.66
CA TYR A 73 2.66 -18.41 -1.04
C TYR A 73 1.59 -19.39 -1.50
N THR A 74 0.35 -18.91 -1.63
CA THR A 74 -0.78 -19.80 -1.95
C THR A 74 -1.12 -19.84 -3.43
N GLY A 75 -0.71 -18.81 -4.20
CA GLY A 75 -1.12 -18.62 -5.58
C GLY A 75 -2.57 -18.17 -5.77
N TYR A 76 -3.34 -18.04 -4.69
CA TYR A 76 -4.75 -17.63 -4.74
C TYR A 76 -4.93 -16.12 -4.73
N ARG A 77 -6.10 -15.69 -5.19
CA ARG A 77 -6.54 -14.29 -5.19
C ARG A 77 -7.49 -13.95 -4.03
N ASN A 78 -7.40 -14.70 -2.93
CA ASN A 78 -8.18 -14.44 -1.71
C ASN A 78 -7.52 -13.27 -0.95
N THR A 79 -7.50 -12.08 -1.54
CA THR A 79 -6.82 -10.90 -1.01
C THR A 79 -7.76 -9.70 -0.95
N ILE A 80 -7.59 -8.87 0.05
CA ILE A 80 -8.12 -7.50 0.12
C ILE A 80 -6.93 -6.57 -0.02
N THR A 81 -6.95 -5.76 -1.07
CA THR A 81 -5.89 -4.76 -1.30
C THR A 81 -6.30 -3.44 -0.71
N LEU A 82 -5.48 -2.94 0.20
CA LEU A 82 -5.62 -1.66 0.86
C LEU A 82 -4.63 -0.64 0.29
N ARG A 83 -5.05 0.63 0.24
CA ARG A 83 -4.21 1.78 -0.08
C ARG A 83 -4.30 2.80 1.05
N GLN A 84 -3.18 3.36 1.47
CA GLN A 84 -3.15 4.53 2.33
C GLN A 84 -3.65 5.76 1.55
N VAL A 85 -4.58 6.54 2.11
CA VAL A 85 -5.19 7.70 1.43
C VAL A 85 -4.92 9.03 2.08
N ASP A 86 -4.42 9.04 3.32
CA ASP A 86 -4.02 10.24 4.08
C ASP A 86 -2.70 10.01 4.82
N HIS A 87 -2.19 11.05 5.48
CA HIS A 87 -0.93 11.00 6.21
C HIS A 87 0.24 10.46 5.36
N ILE A 88 0.27 10.81 4.06
CA ILE A 88 1.25 10.32 3.11
C ILE A 88 2.61 10.95 3.36
N LYS A 89 3.58 10.14 3.77
CA LYS A 89 4.98 10.53 3.91
C LYS A 89 5.61 10.79 2.54
N LYS A 90 6.57 11.71 2.49
CA LYS A 90 7.31 12.05 1.28
C LYS A 90 8.70 11.41 1.30
N SER A 91 9.13 10.91 0.14
CA SER A 91 10.48 10.37 -0.07
C SER A 91 10.86 10.50 -1.54
N ARG A 92 12.15 10.38 -1.83
CA ARG A 92 12.65 10.09 -3.18
C ARG A 92 12.56 8.61 -3.48
N ILE A 93 12.52 8.23 -4.75
CA ILE A 93 12.68 6.82 -5.15
C ILE A 93 14.14 6.40 -5.02
N ASN A 94 15.06 7.22 -5.58
CA ASN A 94 16.49 6.94 -5.59
C ASN A 94 17.30 8.25 -5.66
N PRO A 95 18.55 8.33 -5.15
CA PRO A 95 19.35 9.58 -5.21
C PRO A 95 19.80 9.97 -6.62
N GLY A 96 19.61 9.11 -7.61
CA GLY A 96 19.96 9.30 -9.00
C GLY A 96 19.23 8.30 -9.89
N SER A 97 19.83 7.94 -11.02
CA SER A 97 19.27 6.92 -11.91
C SER A 97 19.17 5.56 -11.24
N CYS A 98 18.17 4.78 -11.62
CA CYS A 98 17.90 3.45 -11.12
C CYS A 98 17.76 2.47 -12.31
N PRO A 99 18.88 2.05 -12.94
CA PRO A 99 18.86 1.26 -14.17
C PRO A 99 18.22 -0.12 -13.99
N ASP A 100 18.27 -0.69 -12.80
CA ASP A 100 17.64 -1.97 -12.47
C ASP A 100 16.17 -1.84 -12.05
N GLY A 101 15.59 -0.64 -12.19
CA GLY A 101 14.18 -0.33 -11.93
C GLY A 101 13.82 -0.24 -10.46
N PHE A 102 12.53 -0.10 -10.19
CA PHE A 102 12.01 0.18 -8.84
C PHE A 102 12.51 -0.80 -7.76
N ALA A 103 12.54 -2.10 -8.06
CA ALA A 103 12.93 -3.12 -7.08
C ALA A 103 14.39 -3.02 -6.59
N ALA A 104 15.23 -2.21 -7.24
CA ALA A 104 16.61 -1.91 -6.81
C ALA A 104 16.75 -0.55 -6.13
N SER A 105 15.67 0.24 -6.02
CA SER A 105 15.70 1.60 -5.49
C SER A 105 15.91 1.64 -3.96
N GLU A 106 16.38 2.79 -3.47
CA GLU A 106 16.47 3.03 -2.02
C GLU A 106 15.09 2.96 -1.35
N LEU A 107 14.04 3.48 -2.01
CA LEU A 107 12.71 3.45 -1.46
C LEU A 107 12.21 2.01 -1.29
N ASP A 108 12.33 1.16 -2.32
CA ASP A 108 11.89 -0.24 -2.23
C ASP A 108 12.66 -1.01 -1.14
N LYS A 109 13.96 -0.77 -0.99
CA LYS A 109 14.75 -1.33 0.13
C LYS A 109 14.21 -0.90 1.49
N SER A 110 13.90 0.39 1.66
CA SER A 110 13.30 0.91 2.88
C SER A 110 11.95 0.26 3.20
N LEU A 111 11.10 0.05 2.19
CA LEU A 111 9.80 -0.64 2.35
C LEU A 111 9.97 -2.09 2.80
N MET A 112 11.03 -2.76 2.37
CA MET A 112 11.32 -4.15 2.73
C MET A 112 11.97 -4.29 4.11
N GLU A 113 12.95 -3.43 4.41
CA GLU A 113 13.81 -3.54 5.59
C GLU A 113 13.18 -2.91 6.83
N SER A 114 12.35 -1.88 6.65
CA SER A 114 11.74 -1.12 7.74
C SER A 114 10.26 -0.80 7.48
N PRO A 115 9.40 -1.80 7.24
CA PRO A 115 8.00 -1.59 6.90
C PRO A 115 7.22 -0.84 7.99
N GLN A 116 7.61 -0.98 9.27
CA GLN A 116 7.04 -0.26 10.41
C GLN A 116 7.25 1.26 10.34
N SER A 117 8.20 1.72 9.55
CA SER A 117 8.40 3.15 9.30
C SER A 117 7.36 3.74 8.34
N TRP A 118 6.60 2.89 7.66
CA TRP A 118 5.70 3.28 6.57
C TRP A 118 4.23 3.04 6.87
N ILE A 119 3.89 1.96 7.56
CA ILE A 119 2.52 1.64 7.99
C ILE A 119 2.49 1.27 9.46
N PRO A 120 1.34 1.36 10.15
CA PRO A 120 1.18 0.96 11.54
C PRO A 120 1.70 -0.46 11.82
N GLU A 121 2.46 -0.62 12.88
CA GLU A 121 3.02 -1.92 13.28
C GLU A 121 1.91 -2.95 13.56
N SER A 122 0.75 -2.49 14.03
CA SER A 122 -0.44 -3.31 14.28
C SER A 122 -0.99 -4.00 13.03
N ILE A 123 -0.70 -3.48 11.82
CA ILE A 123 -1.12 -4.06 10.53
C ILE A 123 -0.15 -5.15 10.05
N LEU A 124 1.16 -5.00 10.33
CA LEU A 124 2.23 -5.82 9.75
C LEU A 124 2.05 -7.35 9.87
N PRO A 125 1.51 -7.90 10.99
CA PRO A 125 1.29 -9.34 11.13
C PRO A 125 0.30 -9.91 10.12
N TYR A 126 -0.55 -9.08 9.53
CA TYR A 126 -1.61 -9.47 8.61
C TYR A 126 -1.23 -9.25 7.14
N VAL A 127 -0.16 -8.49 6.89
CA VAL A 127 0.27 -8.14 5.53
C VAL A 127 0.85 -9.34 4.81
N ARG A 128 0.28 -9.65 3.66
CA ARG A 128 0.70 -10.76 2.79
C ARG A 128 1.78 -10.33 1.82
N ASN A 129 2.62 -11.30 1.45
CA ASN A 129 3.53 -11.15 0.33
C ASN A 129 2.78 -11.46 -0.97
N VAL A 130 2.80 -10.58 -1.94
CA VAL A 130 2.11 -10.73 -3.21
C VAL A 130 3.04 -10.61 -4.40
N VAL A 131 2.61 -11.17 -5.52
CA VAL A 131 3.32 -11.08 -6.80
C VAL A 131 2.98 -9.76 -7.46
N LYS A 132 4.00 -8.95 -7.78
CA LYS A 132 3.86 -7.68 -8.50
C LYS A 132 4.79 -7.65 -9.70
N GLN A 133 4.36 -6.96 -10.74
CA GLN A 133 5.23 -6.63 -11.87
C GLN A 133 5.69 -5.18 -11.77
N TYR A 134 6.84 -4.87 -12.33
CA TYR A 134 7.30 -3.51 -12.59
C TYR A 134 7.99 -3.46 -13.94
N VAL A 135 7.84 -2.32 -14.61
CA VAL A 135 8.45 -2.08 -15.92
C VAL A 135 9.70 -1.23 -15.75
N MET A 136 10.76 -1.64 -16.44
CA MET A 136 12.01 -0.89 -16.53
C MET A 136 11.93 0.12 -17.69
N TYR A 137 12.78 1.13 -17.67
CA TYR A 137 12.84 2.19 -18.69
C TYR A 137 13.02 1.72 -20.13
N ASN A 138 13.57 0.51 -20.33
CA ASN A 138 13.81 -0.12 -21.63
C ASN A 138 12.65 -1.02 -22.09
N GLY A 139 11.58 -1.12 -21.32
CA GLY A 139 10.41 -1.94 -21.61
C GLY A 139 10.43 -3.35 -21.01
N ASP A 140 11.51 -3.77 -20.38
CA ASP A 140 11.58 -5.07 -19.72
C ASP A 140 10.62 -5.08 -18.51
N ILE A 141 9.78 -6.11 -18.47
CA ILE A 141 8.89 -6.37 -17.34
C ILE A 141 9.54 -7.39 -16.41
N LYS A 142 9.68 -7.03 -15.15
CA LYS A 142 10.23 -7.87 -14.09
C LYS A 142 9.15 -8.21 -13.06
N VAL A 143 9.38 -9.29 -12.33
CA VAL A 143 8.52 -9.74 -11.23
C VAL A 143 9.21 -9.48 -9.89
N MET A 144 8.44 -9.02 -8.93
CA MET A 144 8.88 -8.87 -7.53
C MET A 144 7.84 -9.46 -6.58
N TYR A 145 8.27 -9.82 -5.38
CA TYR A 145 7.44 -10.32 -4.30
C TYR A 145 7.50 -9.32 -3.15
N ARG A 146 6.38 -8.66 -2.81
CA ARG A 146 6.37 -7.53 -1.87
C ARG A 146 5.20 -7.59 -0.92
N LYS A 147 5.46 -7.19 0.33
CA LYS A 147 4.44 -6.91 1.34
C LYS A 147 3.87 -5.51 1.16
N LEU A 148 4.74 -4.52 0.95
CA LEU A 148 4.40 -3.14 0.67
C LEU A 148 4.92 -2.77 -0.72
N TRP A 149 4.16 -2.00 -1.48
CA TRP A 149 4.58 -1.58 -2.82
C TRP A 149 3.97 -0.23 -3.21
N LEU A 150 4.57 0.44 -4.21
CA LEU A 150 3.93 1.50 -4.96
C LEU A 150 3.05 0.91 -6.06
N PHE A 151 1.92 1.52 -6.33
CA PHE A 151 1.10 1.17 -7.50
C PHE A 151 1.88 1.47 -8.79
N SER A 152 1.55 0.76 -9.88
CA SER A 152 2.07 1.07 -11.20
C SER A 152 1.18 2.03 -11.97
N GLU A 153 1.69 2.57 -13.08
CA GLU A 153 0.90 3.42 -13.96
C GLU A 153 -0.31 2.66 -14.51
N SER A 154 -0.11 1.43 -14.98
CA SER A 154 -1.21 0.59 -15.48
C SER A 154 -2.23 0.22 -14.41
N GLU A 155 -1.79 0.01 -13.17
CA GLU A 155 -2.70 -0.24 -12.03
C GLU A 155 -3.56 0.98 -11.69
N MET A 156 -3.04 2.21 -11.90
CA MET A 156 -3.75 3.45 -11.62
C MET A 156 -4.63 3.92 -12.79
N PHE A 157 -4.15 3.80 -14.04
CA PHE A 157 -4.79 4.41 -15.20
C PHE A 157 -5.43 3.39 -16.16
N GLY A 158 -5.05 2.12 -16.08
CA GLY A 158 -5.54 1.04 -16.94
C GLY A 158 -4.72 0.84 -18.22
N SER A 159 -3.70 1.66 -18.42
CA SER A 159 -2.74 1.57 -19.53
C SER A 159 -1.42 2.23 -19.14
N ALA A 160 -0.37 1.92 -19.85
CA ALA A 160 0.86 2.68 -19.83
C ALA A 160 0.67 3.99 -20.62
N ILE A 161 0.99 5.13 -20.00
CA ILE A 161 0.89 6.49 -20.58
C ILE A 161 2.30 7.02 -20.84
N TYR A 162 3.16 6.97 -19.84
CA TYR A 162 4.56 7.39 -19.85
C TYR A 162 5.53 6.21 -19.70
N ALA A 163 5.08 5.11 -19.09
CA ALA A 163 5.84 3.87 -19.00
C ALA A 163 5.94 3.18 -20.36
N PRO A 164 7.02 2.43 -20.63
CA PRO A 164 7.21 1.77 -21.95
C PRO A 164 6.31 0.55 -22.18
N ALA A 165 5.74 -0.03 -21.13
CA ALA A 165 4.83 -1.17 -21.20
C ALA A 165 3.91 -1.25 -19.99
N GLU A 166 2.83 -2.04 -20.08
CA GLU A 166 1.91 -2.29 -19.00
C GLU A 166 2.48 -3.29 -17.99
N ASP A 167 2.46 -2.92 -16.70
CA ASP A 167 3.01 -3.70 -15.58
C ASP A 167 1.96 -4.03 -14.51
N GLY A 168 0.72 -4.13 -14.93
CA GLY A 168 -0.40 -4.52 -14.08
C GLY A 168 -1.76 -4.25 -14.72
N LYS A 169 -2.81 -4.63 -14.01
CA LYS A 169 -4.21 -4.34 -14.38
C LYS A 169 -4.75 -3.24 -13.47
N ARG A 170 -5.59 -2.35 -14.00
CA ARG A 170 -6.23 -1.30 -13.20
C ARG A 170 -7.06 -1.88 -12.07
N TYR A 171 -6.88 -1.31 -10.89
CA TYR A 171 -7.77 -1.56 -9.76
C TYR A 171 -9.15 -0.91 -10.01
N ALA A 172 -10.19 -1.58 -9.54
CA ALA A 172 -11.56 -1.09 -9.71
C ALA A 172 -11.78 0.30 -9.06
N ALA A 173 -11.07 0.60 -7.98
CA ALA A 173 -11.14 1.88 -7.29
C ALA A 173 -10.66 3.06 -8.14
N PHE A 174 -9.75 2.88 -9.10
CA PHE A 174 -9.09 3.99 -9.79
C PHE A 174 -9.75 4.42 -11.11
N ALA A 175 -11.08 4.33 -11.18
CA ALA A 175 -11.80 4.62 -12.40
C ALA A 175 -11.76 6.10 -12.80
N ARG A 176 -11.77 7.03 -11.81
CA ARG A 176 -11.85 8.48 -12.03
C ARG A 176 -10.63 9.18 -11.43
N SER A 177 -10.29 10.37 -11.93
CA SER A 177 -9.13 11.14 -11.43
C SER A 177 -9.20 11.39 -9.92
N LYS A 178 -10.38 11.77 -9.42
CA LYS A 178 -10.57 12.02 -7.99
C LYS A 178 -10.30 10.79 -7.10
N ASP A 179 -10.48 9.58 -7.64
CA ASP A 179 -10.30 8.34 -6.89
C ASP A 179 -8.79 7.99 -6.73
N ARG A 180 -7.91 8.70 -7.43
CA ARG A 180 -6.45 8.55 -7.35
C ARG A 180 -5.77 9.56 -6.43
N ILE A 181 -6.51 10.58 -5.98
CA ILE A 181 -5.99 11.64 -5.10
C ILE A 181 -5.77 11.06 -3.69
N VAL A 182 -4.69 11.46 -3.06
CA VAL A 182 -4.36 11.20 -1.65
C VAL A 182 -3.85 12.47 -1.00
N ASN A 183 -3.89 12.53 0.33
CA ASN A 183 -3.49 13.69 1.10
C ASN A 183 -2.23 13.42 1.91
N ASP A 184 -1.38 14.42 2.03
CA ASP A 184 -0.21 14.39 2.91
C ASP A 184 -0.58 14.62 4.39
N GLU A 185 0.44 14.73 5.24
CA GLU A 185 0.26 14.92 6.68
C GLU A 185 -0.45 16.24 7.03
N ASP A 186 -0.40 17.24 6.14
CA ASP A 186 -1.09 18.52 6.30
C ASP A 186 -2.54 18.49 5.78
N GLY A 187 -3.00 17.34 5.27
CA GLY A 187 -4.32 17.16 4.67
C GLY A 187 -4.46 17.74 3.27
N SER A 188 -3.36 18.15 2.64
CA SER A 188 -3.34 18.67 1.28
C SER A 188 -3.15 17.57 0.24
N ALA A 189 -3.85 17.69 -0.89
CA ALA A 189 -3.65 16.77 -2.00
C ALA A 189 -2.19 16.82 -2.49
N CYS A 190 -1.55 15.66 -2.60
CA CYS A 190 -0.13 15.60 -2.94
C CYS A 190 0.14 14.73 -4.18
N GLN A 191 1.26 15.03 -4.85
CA GLN A 191 1.78 14.18 -5.91
C GLN A 191 2.42 12.94 -5.31
N VAL A 192 2.15 11.77 -5.90
CA VAL A 192 2.64 10.48 -5.38
C VAL A 192 3.39 9.68 -6.43
N TRP A 193 4.40 8.95 -5.99
CA TRP A 193 5.18 8.06 -6.81
C TRP A 193 4.41 6.83 -7.28
N LEU A 194 4.72 6.40 -8.49
CA LEU A 194 4.42 5.09 -9.02
C LEU A 194 5.72 4.30 -9.25
N ARG A 195 5.64 2.95 -9.26
CA ARG A 195 6.81 2.11 -9.48
C ARG A 195 7.25 1.97 -10.94
N SER A 196 6.44 2.42 -11.89
CA SER A 196 6.72 2.33 -13.33
C SER A 196 7.78 3.36 -13.73
N ALA A 197 8.85 2.92 -14.38
CA ALA A 197 9.88 3.81 -14.91
C ALA A 197 9.39 4.56 -16.16
N LEU A 198 9.90 5.76 -16.39
CA LEU A 198 9.66 6.51 -17.64
C LEU A 198 10.38 5.82 -18.81
N VAL A 199 9.72 5.79 -19.97
CA VAL A 199 10.33 5.26 -21.21
C VAL A 199 11.64 5.97 -21.55
N GLY A 200 12.67 5.18 -21.86
CA GLY A 200 13.95 5.69 -22.39
C GLY A 200 14.91 6.26 -21.34
N THR A 201 14.53 6.36 -20.05
CA THR A 201 15.44 6.89 -19.02
C THR A 201 15.23 6.25 -17.64
N SER A 202 16.33 5.80 -17.03
CA SER A 202 16.33 5.20 -15.69
C SER A 202 16.31 6.19 -14.53
N GLY A 203 16.37 7.49 -14.81
CA GLY A 203 16.38 8.55 -13.80
C GLY A 203 15.02 9.15 -13.49
N TYR A 204 13.94 8.66 -14.11
CA TYR A 204 12.59 9.18 -13.96
C TYR A 204 11.59 8.06 -13.71
N PHE A 205 10.58 8.36 -12.90
CA PHE A 205 9.46 7.48 -12.60
C PHE A 205 8.12 8.18 -12.81
N CYS A 206 7.10 7.40 -13.13
CA CYS A 206 5.73 7.89 -13.25
C CYS A 206 5.20 8.35 -11.90
N VAL A 207 4.28 9.32 -11.91
CA VAL A 207 3.60 9.85 -10.72
C VAL A 207 2.12 10.05 -11.00
N VAL A 208 1.32 10.09 -9.93
CA VAL A 208 -0.02 10.67 -9.93
C VAL A 208 0.11 12.08 -9.38
N THR A 209 -0.38 13.08 -10.11
CA THR A 209 -0.39 14.48 -9.65
C THR A 209 -1.42 14.70 -8.54
N ALA A 210 -1.37 15.83 -7.85
CA ALA A 210 -2.37 16.24 -6.86
C ALA A 210 -3.80 16.37 -7.44
N SER A 211 -3.96 16.44 -8.77
CA SER A 211 -5.26 16.42 -9.46
C SER A 211 -5.71 15.02 -9.90
N GLY A 212 -4.92 13.97 -9.61
CA GLY A 212 -5.21 12.59 -10.00
C GLY A 212 -4.86 12.26 -11.45
N SER A 213 -4.06 13.09 -12.13
CA SER A 213 -3.61 12.88 -13.51
C SER A 213 -2.24 12.20 -13.56
N ALA A 214 -1.94 11.54 -14.68
CA ALA A 214 -0.61 10.96 -14.91
C ALA A 214 0.43 12.06 -15.19
N ASN A 215 1.65 11.86 -14.70
CA ASN A 215 2.83 12.64 -15.01
C ASN A 215 4.08 11.78 -14.67
N PHE A 216 5.28 12.34 -14.79
CA PHE A 216 6.53 11.74 -14.38
C PHE A 216 7.45 12.77 -13.74
N ASP A 217 8.41 12.32 -12.94
CA ASP A 217 9.40 13.20 -12.34
C ASP A 217 10.72 12.44 -12.08
N ARG A 218 11.76 13.22 -11.73
CA ARG A 218 13.09 12.68 -11.43
C ARG A 218 13.07 11.87 -10.14
N ALA A 219 13.73 10.72 -10.15
CA ALA A 219 13.79 9.79 -9.03
C ALA A 219 14.36 10.39 -7.74
N ASP A 220 15.17 11.46 -7.83
CA ASP A 220 15.79 12.19 -6.71
C ASP A 220 14.89 13.28 -6.10
N ASN A 221 13.76 13.61 -6.73
CA ASN A 221 12.76 14.50 -6.14
C ASN A 221 11.99 13.80 -5.00
N SER A 222 11.37 14.59 -4.13
CA SER A 222 10.60 14.09 -2.99
C SER A 222 9.11 14.21 -3.26
N HIS A 223 8.41 13.07 -3.38
CA HIS A 223 6.95 13.00 -3.53
C HIS A 223 6.34 12.02 -2.53
N GLY A 224 5.02 12.03 -2.44
CA GLY A 224 4.26 11.16 -1.57
C GLY A 224 4.46 9.67 -1.89
N VAL A 225 4.43 8.85 -0.86
CA VAL A 225 4.58 7.39 -0.92
C VAL A 225 3.24 6.78 -0.49
N ALA A 226 2.29 6.71 -1.43
CA ALA A 226 0.97 6.09 -1.21
C ALA A 226 1.09 4.58 -1.43
N LEU A 227 1.19 3.84 -0.34
CA LEU A 227 1.45 2.40 -0.37
C LEU A 227 0.20 1.57 -0.62
N GLY A 228 0.39 0.48 -1.39
CA GLY A 228 -0.51 -0.67 -1.45
C GLY A 228 0.02 -1.82 -0.59
N PHE A 229 -0.90 -2.59 0.00
CA PHE A 229 -0.61 -3.86 0.64
C PHE A 229 -1.84 -4.75 0.65
N CYS A 230 -1.64 -6.07 0.81
CA CYS A 230 -2.74 -7.05 0.91
C CYS A 230 -2.83 -7.68 2.30
N ILE A 231 -4.06 -8.00 2.67
CA ILE A 231 -4.40 -8.80 3.85
C ILE A 231 -5.30 -9.97 3.48
#